data_c44e6b6f034419fad24bc14672043ff5
#
_entry.id   c44e6b6f034419fad24bc14672043ff5
#
_cell.length_a   1.000
_cell.length_b   1.000
_cell.length_c   1.000
_cell.angle_alpha   90.00
_cell.angle_beta   90.00
_cell.angle_gamma   90.00
#
_symmetry.space_group_name_H-M   'P 1'
#
loop_
_entity.id
_entity.type
_entity.pdbx_description
1 polymer ?
#
loop_
_entity_poly.entity_id
_entity_poly.type
_entity_poly.pdbx_seq_one_letter_code
_entity_poly.pdbx_strand_id
1 'polypeptide(L)'
;MFKRALCLIAFTACVAMLISPMNAGGDKKGKGKDDPKYNNPTFVPTADEVIEKMFEMGKVGKNDLIFDLGCGDNRICFMAAKKFGSRGVGIETNPVRIREAMDMFDKYNKNDAISYGTEVKLPLVETRHGDALAMKDLGDATVVVMYMFPEFMTYWQPIAAKHLKPGTRILSHDYEWDYSALPNAWKPAATATVKSSSRDNHKVIMWVVPEKNK
;
A
#
# COMPACT_ATOMS: atom_id res chain seq x y z
N MET A 1 24.98 53.09 -36.14
CA MET A 1 25.99 52.16 -35.58
C MET A 1 25.94 52.21 -34.08
N PHE A 2 25.21 51.29 -33.45
CA PHE A 2 25.19 51.15 -31.99
C PHE A 2 25.41 49.66 -31.64
N LYS A 3 26.56 49.38 -31.05
CA LYS A 3 26.93 48.07 -30.51
C LYS A 3 26.17 47.86 -29.19
N ARG A 4 25.34 46.85 -29.11
CA ARG A 4 24.75 46.39 -27.85
C ARG A 4 25.66 45.32 -27.22
N ALA A 5 26.24 45.67 -26.08
CA ALA A 5 26.98 44.73 -25.22
C ALA A 5 25.99 43.86 -24.46
N LEU A 6 26.17 42.54 -24.56
CA LEU A 6 25.41 41.53 -23.86
C LEU A 6 26.13 41.24 -22.53
N CYS A 7 25.51 41.61 -21.41
CA CYS A 7 26.04 41.36 -20.07
C CYS A 7 25.49 39.96 -19.61
N LEU A 8 26.36 38.93 -19.64
CA LEU A 8 26.09 37.64 -19.02
C LEU A 8 26.36 37.76 -17.52
N ILE A 9 25.32 37.73 -16.69
CA ILE A 9 25.45 37.54 -15.25
C ILE A 9 25.30 36.04 -14.98
N ALA A 10 26.42 35.39 -14.70
CA ALA A 10 26.43 34.00 -14.20
C ALA A 10 26.07 34.01 -12.71
N PHE A 11 24.90 33.47 -12.38
CA PHE A 11 24.49 33.26 -11.00
C PHE A 11 24.90 31.82 -10.61
N THR A 12 26.09 31.66 -10.04
CA THR A 12 26.55 30.43 -9.40
C THR A 12 26.08 30.44 -7.96
N ALA A 13 24.91 29.86 -7.71
CA ALA A 13 24.45 29.53 -6.35
C ALA A 13 25.10 28.22 -5.94
N CYS A 14 26.17 28.31 -5.15
CA CYS A 14 26.80 27.17 -4.48
C CYS A 14 25.96 26.78 -3.27
N VAL A 15 25.05 25.76 -3.42
CA VAL A 15 24.39 25.12 -2.28
C VAL A 15 25.31 24.02 -1.77
N ALA A 16 26.15 24.35 -0.78
CA ALA A 16 26.89 23.36 -0.04
C ALA A 16 25.91 22.64 0.91
N MET A 17 25.38 21.49 0.51
CA MET A 17 24.72 20.55 1.40
C MET A 17 25.81 19.88 2.25
N LEU A 18 25.81 20.19 3.55
CA LEU A 18 26.58 19.44 4.56
C LEU A 18 25.99 18.05 4.69
N ILE A 19 26.51 17.10 3.89
CA ILE A 19 26.26 15.68 4.08
C ILE A 19 27.22 15.23 5.18
N SER A 20 26.71 15.11 6.41
CA SER A 20 27.42 14.37 7.45
C SER A 20 27.52 12.90 7.04
N PRO A 21 28.69 12.25 7.12
CA PRO A 21 28.78 10.83 6.82
C PRO A 21 28.02 10.05 7.89
N MET A 22 26.87 9.47 7.52
CA MET A 22 26.25 8.43 8.32
C MET A 22 27.20 7.23 8.33
N ASN A 23 27.71 6.95 9.52
CA ASN A 23 28.57 5.81 9.80
C ASN A 23 27.82 4.52 9.44
N ALA A 24 28.21 3.90 8.32
CA ALA A 24 27.70 2.59 7.90
C ALA A 24 28.31 1.52 8.81
N GLY A 25 27.82 1.44 10.03
CA GLY A 25 28.04 0.31 10.91
C GLY A 25 27.28 -0.89 10.31
N GLY A 26 28.02 -1.88 9.81
CA GLY A 26 27.47 -3.11 9.28
C GLY A 26 26.67 -3.85 10.36
N ASP A 27 25.36 -3.69 10.32
CA ASP A 27 24.45 -4.46 11.16
C ASP A 27 24.32 -5.88 10.60
N LYS A 28 24.85 -6.82 11.40
CA LYS A 28 24.59 -8.25 11.27
C LYS A 28 23.08 -8.44 11.17
N LYS A 29 22.62 -9.28 10.23
CA LYS A 29 21.24 -9.78 10.12
C LYS A 29 20.74 -10.25 11.49
N GLY A 30 20.29 -9.33 12.32
CA GLY A 30 19.54 -9.61 13.51
C GLY A 30 18.12 -9.99 13.07
N LYS A 31 17.68 -11.21 13.38
CA LYS A 31 16.25 -11.52 13.44
C LYS A 31 15.65 -10.46 14.35
N GLY A 32 14.98 -9.47 13.78
CA GLY A 32 14.31 -8.42 14.53
C GLY A 32 13.30 -9.09 15.46
N LYS A 33 13.62 -9.13 16.75
CA LYS A 33 12.60 -9.36 17.76
C LYS A 33 11.68 -8.16 17.66
N ASP A 34 10.37 -8.42 17.50
CA ASP A 34 9.36 -7.38 17.50
C ASP A 34 9.59 -6.48 18.71
N ASP A 35 9.74 -5.18 18.48
CA ASP A 35 10.00 -4.21 19.54
C ASP A 35 8.73 -4.16 20.42
N PRO A 36 8.79 -4.57 21.72
CA PRO A 36 7.61 -4.61 22.59
C PRO A 36 6.97 -3.23 22.82
N LYS A 37 7.63 -2.15 22.41
CA LYS A 37 7.09 -0.79 22.46
C LYS A 37 5.95 -0.55 21.46
N TYR A 38 5.93 -1.29 20.37
CA TYR A 38 4.83 -1.29 19.43
C TYR A 38 3.99 -2.53 19.74
N ASN A 39 2.80 -2.33 20.26
CA ASN A 39 1.81 -3.39 20.52
C ASN A 39 1.29 -3.95 19.18
N ASN A 40 2.23 -4.41 18.33
CA ASN A 40 1.98 -4.81 16.96
C ASN A 40 1.52 -6.27 16.92
N PRO A 41 0.41 -6.54 16.26
CA PRO A 41 0.01 -7.92 15.96
C PRO A 41 1.12 -8.61 15.16
N THR A 42 1.24 -9.93 15.36
CA THR A 42 2.18 -10.75 14.60
C THR A 42 1.95 -10.55 13.11
N PHE A 43 2.99 -10.12 12.39
CA PHE A 43 2.92 -10.01 10.94
C PHE A 43 2.78 -11.39 10.30
N VAL A 44 1.70 -11.58 9.57
CA VAL A 44 1.42 -12.77 8.77
C VAL A 44 1.22 -12.33 7.32
N PRO A 45 2.15 -12.67 6.43
CA PRO A 45 2.03 -12.27 5.03
C PRO A 45 0.87 -12.98 4.35
N THR A 46 0.14 -12.27 3.51
CA THR A 46 -0.85 -12.87 2.62
C THR A 46 -0.16 -13.72 1.57
N ALA A 47 -0.61 -14.97 1.38
CA ALA A 47 -0.08 -15.87 0.38
C ALA A 47 -0.41 -15.38 -1.05
N ASP A 48 0.48 -15.68 -2.01
CA ASP A 48 0.36 -15.20 -3.39
C ASP A 48 -0.96 -15.65 -4.04
N GLU A 49 -1.42 -16.88 -3.77
CA GLU A 49 -2.67 -17.41 -4.29
C GLU A 49 -3.90 -16.63 -3.78
N VAL A 50 -3.82 -16.14 -2.54
CA VAL A 50 -4.87 -15.30 -1.95
C VAL A 50 -4.85 -13.90 -2.57
N ILE A 51 -3.66 -13.32 -2.77
CA ILE A 51 -3.50 -12.03 -3.45
C ILE A 51 -4.06 -12.09 -4.87
N GLU A 52 -3.74 -13.16 -5.61
CA GLU A 52 -4.27 -13.38 -6.96
C GLU A 52 -5.80 -13.44 -6.97
N LYS A 53 -6.41 -14.12 -5.99
CA LYS A 53 -7.87 -14.16 -5.86
C LYS A 53 -8.45 -12.79 -5.51
N MET A 54 -7.78 -12.02 -4.65
CA MET A 54 -8.19 -10.63 -4.37
C MET A 54 -8.19 -9.79 -5.65
N PHE A 55 -7.15 -9.91 -6.47
CA PHE A 55 -7.06 -9.19 -7.74
C PHE A 55 -8.14 -9.60 -8.73
N GLU A 56 -8.41 -10.91 -8.84
CA GLU A 56 -9.48 -11.44 -9.69
C GLU A 56 -10.85 -10.89 -9.26
N MET A 57 -11.21 -11.04 -7.98
CA MET A 57 -12.48 -10.59 -7.42
C MET A 57 -12.64 -9.08 -7.54
N GLY A 58 -11.58 -8.33 -7.24
CA GLY A 58 -11.54 -6.88 -7.35
C GLY A 58 -11.44 -6.37 -8.79
N LYS A 59 -11.24 -7.24 -9.78
CA LYS A 59 -10.99 -6.87 -11.20
C LYS A 59 -9.89 -5.81 -11.29
N VAL A 60 -8.79 -6.04 -10.57
CA VAL A 60 -7.66 -5.11 -10.51
C VAL A 60 -7.02 -4.95 -11.88
N GLY A 61 -6.73 -3.72 -12.29
CA GLY A 61 -6.15 -3.38 -13.58
C GLY A 61 -5.27 -2.12 -13.54
N LYS A 62 -4.74 -1.76 -14.70
CA LYS A 62 -3.76 -0.67 -14.88
C LYS A 62 -4.20 0.68 -14.31
N ASN A 63 -5.49 0.98 -14.34
CA ASN A 63 -6.02 2.27 -13.92
C ASN A 63 -6.32 2.35 -12.43
N ASP A 64 -6.09 1.27 -11.69
CA ASP A 64 -6.35 1.24 -10.26
C ASP A 64 -5.27 1.93 -9.43
N LEU A 65 -5.72 2.55 -8.36
CA LEU A 65 -4.92 2.99 -7.23
C LEU A 65 -5.30 2.14 -6.02
N ILE A 66 -4.39 1.27 -5.61
CA ILE A 66 -4.57 0.33 -4.52
C ILE A 66 -4.03 0.95 -3.24
N PHE A 67 -4.82 0.94 -2.16
CA PHE A 67 -4.33 1.19 -0.80
C PHE A 67 -4.29 -0.13 -0.03
N ASP A 68 -3.12 -0.45 0.53
CA ASP A 68 -2.90 -1.64 1.37
C ASP A 68 -2.74 -1.19 2.83
N LEU A 69 -3.73 -1.51 3.67
CA LEU A 69 -3.80 -1.06 5.06
C LEU A 69 -3.16 -2.10 5.99
N GLY A 70 -2.06 -1.73 6.65
CA GLY A 70 -1.19 -2.66 7.36
C GLY A 70 -0.39 -3.49 6.37
N CYS A 71 0.27 -2.83 5.43
CA CYS A 71 0.84 -3.47 4.24
C CYS A 71 2.02 -4.41 4.53
N GLY A 72 2.59 -4.38 5.75
CA GLY A 72 3.78 -5.15 6.05
C GLY A 72 4.92 -4.85 5.09
N ASP A 73 5.37 -5.84 4.34
CA ASP A 73 6.40 -5.72 3.30
C ASP A 73 5.87 -5.17 1.96
N ASN A 74 4.62 -4.73 1.91
CA ASN A 74 3.94 -4.12 0.77
C ASN A 74 3.86 -5.01 -0.49
N ARG A 75 3.94 -6.35 -0.30
CA ARG A 75 3.95 -7.33 -1.42
C ARG A 75 2.73 -7.23 -2.33
N ILE A 76 1.55 -6.91 -1.78
CA ILE A 76 0.30 -6.80 -2.55
C ILE A 76 0.41 -5.68 -3.58
N CYS A 77 0.85 -4.49 -3.18
CA CYS A 77 1.05 -3.37 -4.11
C CYS A 77 2.13 -3.67 -5.16
N PHE A 78 3.24 -4.32 -4.77
CA PHE A 78 4.29 -4.70 -5.72
C PHE A 78 3.80 -5.73 -6.73
N MET A 79 3.06 -6.76 -6.29
CA MET A 79 2.49 -7.75 -7.19
C MET A 79 1.51 -7.13 -8.18
N ALA A 80 0.64 -6.22 -7.72
CA ALA A 80 -0.31 -5.52 -8.58
C ALA A 80 0.39 -4.62 -9.61
N ALA A 81 1.41 -3.87 -9.17
CA ALA A 81 2.21 -3.04 -10.07
C ALA A 81 2.93 -3.87 -11.15
N LYS A 82 3.54 -4.99 -10.75
CA LYS A 82 4.20 -5.90 -11.67
C LYS A 82 3.24 -6.54 -12.67
N LYS A 83 2.08 -6.99 -12.20
CA LYS A 83 1.14 -7.76 -13.03
C LYS A 83 0.29 -6.89 -13.94
N PHE A 84 -0.15 -5.75 -13.45
CA PHE A 84 -1.15 -4.92 -14.14
C PHE A 84 -0.64 -3.51 -14.49
N GLY A 85 0.50 -3.07 -13.92
CA GLY A 85 0.93 -1.68 -14.03
C GLY A 85 0.06 -0.72 -13.21
N SER A 86 -0.67 -1.21 -12.21
CA SER A 86 -1.47 -0.40 -11.29
C SER A 86 -0.58 0.37 -10.31
N ARG A 87 -1.09 1.47 -9.76
CA ARG A 87 -0.42 2.19 -8.67
C ARG A 87 -0.81 1.60 -7.32
N GLY A 88 0.11 1.64 -6.34
CA GLY A 88 -0.12 1.13 -5.00
C GLY A 88 0.47 2.01 -3.92
N VAL A 89 -0.25 2.15 -2.81
CA VAL A 89 0.17 2.86 -1.60
C VAL A 89 -0.02 1.94 -0.41
N GLY A 90 1.08 1.45 0.16
CA GLY A 90 1.06 0.68 1.39
C GLY A 90 1.15 1.59 2.61
N ILE A 91 0.35 1.34 3.64
CA ILE A 91 0.35 2.06 4.91
C ILE A 91 0.78 1.11 6.01
N GLU A 92 1.83 1.47 6.75
CA GLU A 92 2.39 0.62 7.80
C GLU A 92 2.87 1.45 8.99
N THR A 93 2.62 0.95 10.20
CA THR A 93 3.05 1.59 11.45
C THR A 93 4.41 1.08 11.92
N ASN A 94 4.76 -0.16 11.58
CA ASN A 94 5.98 -0.80 12.06
C ASN A 94 7.20 -0.43 11.19
N PRO A 95 8.19 0.29 11.73
CA PRO A 95 9.37 0.70 10.95
C PRO A 95 10.23 -0.48 10.47
N VAL A 96 10.11 -1.66 11.10
CA VAL A 96 10.80 -2.87 10.64
C VAL A 96 10.17 -3.36 9.33
N ARG A 97 8.82 -3.38 9.27
CA ARG A 97 8.09 -3.78 8.05
C ARG A 97 8.32 -2.78 6.92
N ILE A 98 8.39 -1.49 7.23
CA ILE A 98 8.73 -0.46 6.24
C ILE A 98 10.11 -0.71 5.62
N ARG A 99 11.11 -1.10 6.42
CA ARG A 99 12.43 -1.48 5.87
C ARG A 99 12.33 -2.69 4.95
N GLU A 100 11.57 -3.71 5.33
CA GLU A 100 11.32 -4.87 4.46
C GLU A 100 10.61 -4.48 3.16
N ALA A 101 9.68 -3.53 3.20
CA ALA A 101 9.05 -2.98 2.01
C ALA A 101 10.06 -2.24 1.11
N MET A 102 11.04 -1.54 1.69
CA MET A 102 12.14 -0.92 0.93
C MET A 102 13.04 -1.97 0.28
N ASP A 103 13.36 -3.06 0.98
CA ASP A 103 14.12 -4.18 0.40
C ASP A 103 13.35 -4.85 -0.75
N MET A 104 12.04 -4.97 -0.62
CA MET A 104 11.16 -5.45 -1.69
C MET A 104 11.17 -4.50 -2.89
N PHE A 105 11.09 -3.20 -2.67
CA PHE A 105 11.20 -2.18 -3.72
C PHE A 105 12.51 -2.34 -4.51
N ASP A 106 13.64 -2.47 -3.81
CA ASP A 106 14.95 -2.69 -4.43
C ASP A 106 14.99 -3.98 -5.26
N LYS A 107 14.42 -5.06 -4.73
CA LYS A 107 14.33 -6.35 -5.41
C LYS A 107 13.51 -6.26 -6.71
N TYR A 108 12.36 -5.60 -6.66
CA TYR A 108 11.51 -5.43 -7.84
C TYR A 108 12.15 -4.52 -8.89
N ASN A 109 12.84 -3.46 -8.48
CA ASN A 109 13.52 -2.55 -9.41
C ASN A 109 14.80 -3.13 -10.04
N LYS A 110 15.51 -4.01 -9.33
CA LYS A 110 16.75 -4.62 -9.85
C LYS A 110 16.48 -5.76 -10.83
N ASN A 111 15.47 -6.57 -10.57
CA ASN A 111 15.21 -7.79 -11.34
C ASN A 111 14.27 -7.57 -12.54
N ASP A 112 13.42 -6.60 -12.44
CA ASP A 112 12.53 -6.20 -13.51
C ASP A 112 12.69 -4.67 -13.64
N ALA A 113 13.65 -4.22 -14.47
CA ALA A 113 13.53 -2.89 -15.02
C ALA A 113 12.14 -2.86 -15.64
N ILE A 114 11.15 -2.35 -14.89
CA ILE A 114 9.77 -2.23 -15.34
C ILE A 114 9.84 -1.32 -16.56
N SER A 115 10.06 -1.93 -17.70
CA SER A 115 10.27 -1.28 -18.98
C SER A 115 8.92 -0.91 -19.55
N TYR A 116 8.30 0.09 -18.97
CA TYR A 116 7.13 0.72 -19.56
C TYR A 116 7.61 1.83 -20.50
N GLY A 117 7.81 1.51 -21.79
CA GLY A 117 7.99 2.48 -22.84
C GLY A 117 9.00 3.61 -22.56
N THR A 118 9.11 4.56 -23.45
CA THR A 118 10.05 5.70 -23.40
C THR A 118 9.59 6.86 -22.50
N GLU A 119 8.54 6.72 -21.68
CA GLU A 119 8.03 7.79 -20.82
C GLU A 119 8.56 7.68 -19.38
N VAL A 120 8.75 8.84 -18.76
CA VAL A 120 9.31 9.05 -17.41
C VAL A 120 8.56 8.19 -16.40
N LYS A 121 9.28 7.27 -15.74
CA LYS A 121 8.73 6.30 -14.80
C LYS A 121 8.68 6.93 -13.42
N LEU A 122 7.49 7.29 -12.99
CA LEU A 122 7.23 7.48 -11.58
C LEU A 122 7.16 6.09 -10.91
N PRO A 123 7.69 5.92 -9.68
CA PRO A 123 7.51 4.68 -8.95
C PRO A 123 6.01 4.40 -8.82
N LEU A 124 5.58 3.20 -9.24
CA LEU A 124 4.17 2.81 -9.17
C LEU A 124 3.74 2.49 -7.72
N VAL A 125 4.70 2.18 -6.85
CA VAL A 125 4.45 1.76 -5.48
C VAL A 125 5.12 2.69 -4.50
N GLU A 126 4.36 3.10 -3.49
CA GLU A 126 4.80 3.92 -2.36
C GLU A 126 4.52 3.16 -1.06
N THR A 127 5.40 3.30 -0.07
CA THR A 127 5.16 2.84 1.31
C THR A 127 5.18 4.05 2.24
N ARG A 128 4.11 4.25 3.00
CA ARG A 128 3.96 5.37 3.94
C ARG A 128 3.99 4.85 5.37
N HIS A 129 4.83 5.49 6.20
CA HIS A 129 4.75 5.30 7.64
C HIS A 129 3.54 6.07 8.18
N GLY A 130 2.57 5.34 8.76
CA GLY A 130 1.36 5.96 9.29
C GLY A 130 0.34 4.98 9.82
N ASP A 131 -0.60 5.52 10.57
CA ASP A 131 -1.77 4.78 11.07
C ASP A 131 -2.92 4.92 10.09
N ALA A 132 -3.38 3.79 9.55
CA ALA A 132 -4.49 3.75 8.61
C ALA A 132 -5.83 4.25 9.20
N LEU A 133 -6.00 4.19 10.54
CA LEU A 133 -7.17 4.78 11.21
C LEU A 133 -7.12 6.31 11.26
N ALA A 134 -5.93 6.90 11.18
CA ALA A 134 -5.75 8.36 11.17
C ALA A 134 -5.80 8.96 9.76
N MET A 135 -5.82 8.14 8.71
CA MET A 135 -5.77 8.60 7.34
C MET A 135 -7.07 9.27 6.89
N LYS A 136 -6.91 10.42 6.24
CA LYS A 136 -8.00 11.17 5.60
C LYS A 136 -7.86 11.25 4.08
N ASP A 137 -6.70 10.85 3.56
CA ASP A 137 -6.36 10.92 2.13
C ASP A 137 -6.52 9.53 1.48
N LEU A 138 -7.78 9.09 1.41
CA LEU A 138 -8.18 7.84 0.75
C LEU A 138 -9.05 8.09 -0.49
N GLY A 139 -9.35 9.38 -0.78
CA GLY A 139 -10.41 9.75 -1.74
C GLY A 139 -10.18 9.30 -3.19
N ASP A 140 -8.94 9.02 -3.57
CA ASP A 140 -8.60 8.56 -4.93
C ASP A 140 -8.37 7.04 -5.01
N ALA A 141 -8.46 6.32 -3.89
CA ALA A 141 -8.41 4.86 -3.89
C ALA A 141 -9.55 4.28 -4.75
N THR A 142 -9.21 3.37 -5.64
CA THR A 142 -10.18 2.58 -6.41
C THR A 142 -10.31 1.17 -5.85
N VAL A 143 -9.26 0.71 -5.17
CA VAL A 143 -9.19 -0.57 -4.46
C VAL A 143 -8.54 -0.35 -3.10
N VAL A 144 -9.11 -0.94 -2.06
CA VAL A 144 -8.47 -1.04 -0.75
C VAL A 144 -8.31 -2.51 -0.43
N VAL A 145 -7.12 -2.89 0.05
CA VAL A 145 -6.83 -4.26 0.51
C VAL A 145 -6.40 -4.23 1.96
N MET A 146 -6.67 -5.31 2.69
CA MET A 146 -6.26 -5.44 4.08
C MET A 146 -6.25 -6.89 4.57
N TYR A 147 -5.33 -7.18 5.50
CA TYR A 147 -5.35 -8.38 6.33
C TYR A 147 -5.25 -7.95 7.80
N MET A 148 -6.36 -7.43 8.30
CA MET A 148 -6.43 -6.76 9.61
C MET A 148 -7.51 -7.42 10.47
N PHE A 149 -7.29 -7.42 11.79
CA PHE A 149 -8.25 -7.98 12.75
C PHE A 149 -9.63 -7.30 12.71
N PRO A 150 -10.70 -8.00 13.12
CA PRO A 150 -12.07 -7.48 13.09
C PRO A 150 -12.24 -6.13 13.80
N GLU A 151 -11.53 -5.92 14.91
CA GLU A 151 -11.58 -4.65 15.66
C GLU A 151 -11.12 -3.49 14.79
N PHE A 152 -9.96 -3.63 14.11
CA PHE A 152 -9.49 -2.61 13.19
C PHE A 152 -10.52 -2.34 12.09
N MET A 153 -11.04 -3.38 11.48
CA MET A 153 -11.99 -3.28 10.38
C MET A 153 -13.27 -2.55 10.83
N THR A 154 -13.75 -2.84 12.05
CA THR A 154 -14.92 -2.19 12.64
C THR A 154 -14.70 -0.68 12.85
N TYR A 155 -13.52 -0.28 13.35
CA TYR A 155 -13.17 1.14 13.46
C TYR A 155 -12.94 1.83 12.12
N TRP A 156 -12.45 1.10 11.13
CA TRP A 156 -12.10 1.65 9.83
C TRP A 156 -13.31 1.81 8.89
N GLN A 157 -14.33 0.97 8.98
CA GLN A 157 -15.52 1.02 8.10
C GLN A 157 -16.19 2.41 8.08
N PRO A 158 -16.41 3.11 9.21
CA PRO A 158 -16.94 4.47 9.18
C PRO A 158 -16.02 5.48 8.48
N ILE A 159 -14.69 5.30 8.57
CA ILE A 159 -13.71 6.12 7.87
C ILE A 159 -13.85 5.89 6.36
N ALA A 160 -13.94 4.63 5.94
CA ALA A 160 -14.20 4.26 4.56
C ALA A 160 -15.48 4.90 4.01
N ALA A 161 -16.59 4.82 4.76
CA ALA A 161 -17.88 5.41 4.38
C ALA A 161 -17.80 6.93 4.18
N LYS A 162 -16.95 7.60 4.95
CA LYS A 162 -16.76 9.05 4.87
C LYS A 162 -15.87 9.49 3.72
N HIS A 163 -14.75 8.77 3.49
CA HIS A 163 -13.65 9.22 2.66
C HIS A 163 -13.55 8.53 1.30
N LEU A 164 -14.04 7.29 1.16
CA LEU A 164 -14.00 6.59 -0.12
C LEU A 164 -15.12 7.04 -1.06
N LYS A 165 -14.84 6.95 -2.34
CA LYS A 165 -15.83 7.21 -3.40
C LYS A 165 -16.72 5.99 -3.58
N PRO A 166 -18.01 6.18 -3.94
CA PRO A 166 -18.85 5.07 -4.40
C PRO A 166 -18.18 4.25 -5.49
N GLY A 167 -18.37 2.93 -5.46
CA GLY A 167 -17.75 2.01 -6.39
C GLY A 167 -16.33 1.57 -6.03
N THR A 168 -15.69 2.19 -5.01
CA THR A 168 -14.41 1.67 -4.49
C THR A 168 -14.59 0.24 -3.97
N ARG A 169 -13.71 -0.66 -4.38
CA ARG A 169 -13.72 -2.08 -3.97
C ARG A 169 -12.81 -2.26 -2.76
N ILE A 170 -13.34 -2.92 -1.73
CA ILE A 170 -12.60 -3.23 -0.50
C ILE A 170 -12.44 -4.74 -0.45
N LEU A 171 -11.23 -5.22 -0.30
CA LEU A 171 -10.88 -6.64 -0.28
C LEU A 171 -10.19 -6.97 1.02
N SER A 172 -10.70 -7.94 1.75
CA SER A 172 -10.11 -8.42 3.00
C SER A 172 -9.71 -9.88 2.91
N HIS A 173 -8.62 -10.22 3.58
CA HIS A 173 -8.17 -11.57 3.81
C HIS A 173 -8.66 -12.04 5.19
N ASP A 174 -9.40 -13.14 5.24
CA ASP A 174 -9.96 -13.86 6.39
C ASP A 174 -11.01 -13.10 7.22
N TYR A 175 -10.81 -11.82 7.50
CA TYR A 175 -11.60 -11.08 8.46
C TYR A 175 -12.63 -10.15 7.82
N GLU A 176 -13.65 -9.84 8.57
CA GLU A 176 -14.69 -8.87 8.26
C GLU A 176 -15.01 -8.03 9.50
N TRP A 177 -15.67 -6.88 9.33
CA TRP A 177 -16.08 -6.07 10.47
C TRP A 177 -17.17 -6.74 11.30
N ASP A 178 -17.26 -6.34 12.55
CA ASP A 178 -18.30 -6.82 13.46
C ASP A 178 -19.66 -6.17 13.11
N TYR A 179 -20.53 -6.94 12.47
CA TYR A 179 -21.87 -6.47 12.10
C TYR A 179 -22.76 -6.17 13.31
N SER A 180 -22.47 -6.75 14.49
CA SER A 180 -23.20 -6.45 15.72
C SER A 180 -22.87 -5.06 16.26
N ALA A 181 -21.61 -4.64 16.12
CA ALA A 181 -21.14 -3.30 16.48
C ALA A 181 -21.51 -2.24 15.44
N LEU A 182 -21.71 -2.63 14.18
CA LEU A 182 -22.02 -1.75 13.05
C LEU A 182 -23.27 -2.23 12.31
N PRO A 183 -24.47 -2.04 12.85
CA PRO A 183 -25.72 -2.57 12.27
C PRO A 183 -26.00 -2.07 10.84
N ASN A 184 -25.43 -0.91 10.47
CA ASN A 184 -25.50 -0.36 9.12
C ASN A 184 -24.25 -0.66 8.27
N ALA A 185 -23.41 -1.59 8.68
CA ALA A 185 -22.23 -1.98 7.93
C ALA A 185 -22.62 -2.60 6.57
N TRP A 186 -21.79 -2.34 5.58
CA TRP A 186 -22.01 -2.87 4.24
C TRP A 186 -21.88 -4.39 4.24
N LYS A 187 -22.80 -5.06 3.57
CA LYS A 187 -22.73 -6.51 3.36
C LYS A 187 -21.71 -6.84 2.26
N PRO A 188 -21.04 -8.00 2.33
CA PRO A 188 -20.15 -8.45 1.26
C PRO A 188 -20.87 -8.51 -0.08
N ALA A 189 -20.24 -7.99 -1.11
CA ALA A 189 -20.65 -8.15 -2.50
C ALA A 189 -20.27 -9.51 -3.06
N ALA A 190 -19.16 -10.08 -2.58
CA ALA A 190 -18.68 -11.42 -2.94
C ALA A 190 -17.79 -12.00 -1.84
N THR A 191 -17.73 -13.34 -1.79
CA THR A 191 -16.83 -14.08 -0.91
C THR A 191 -16.29 -15.30 -1.67
N ALA A 192 -15.03 -15.64 -1.46
CA ALA A 192 -14.39 -16.82 -2.01
C ALA A 192 -13.53 -17.53 -0.96
N THR A 193 -13.34 -18.84 -1.11
CA THR A 193 -12.38 -19.62 -0.35
C THR A 193 -11.20 -19.97 -1.26
N VAL A 194 -9.99 -19.83 -0.76
CA VAL A 194 -8.75 -20.06 -1.49
C VAL A 194 -7.89 -21.06 -0.76
N LYS A 195 -7.32 -22.01 -1.49
CA LYS A 195 -6.28 -22.89 -1.03
C LYS A 195 -4.91 -22.28 -1.36
N SER A 196 -4.00 -22.31 -0.40
CA SER A 196 -2.59 -21.94 -0.60
C SER A 196 -1.66 -23.06 -0.11
N SER A 197 -0.38 -22.87 -0.33
CA SER A 197 0.65 -23.77 0.22
C SER A 197 0.68 -23.82 1.76
N SER A 198 0.18 -22.79 2.43
CA SER A 198 0.19 -22.67 3.89
C SER A 198 -1.09 -23.17 4.55
N ARG A 199 -2.24 -23.09 3.86
CA ARG A 199 -3.56 -23.44 4.40
C ARG A 199 -4.60 -23.60 3.30
N ASP A 200 -5.59 -24.48 3.52
CA ASP A 200 -6.61 -24.84 2.52
C ASP A 200 -7.84 -23.91 2.50
N ASN A 201 -8.01 -23.04 3.49
CA ASN A 201 -9.28 -22.33 3.72
C ASN A 201 -9.11 -20.83 4.00
N HIS A 202 -8.29 -20.14 3.23
CA HIS A 202 -8.27 -18.68 3.29
C HIS A 202 -9.59 -18.12 2.75
N LYS A 203 -10.14 -17.15 3.45
CA LYS A 203 -11.34 -16.43 3.00
C LYS A 203 -10.95 -15.10 2.34
N VAL A 204 -11.47 -14.83 1.16
CA VAL A 204 -11.39 -13.51 0.53
C VAL A 204 -12.78 -12.91 0.50
N ILE A 205 -12.93 -11.71 1.01
CA ILE A 205 -14.20 -11.01 1.12
C ILE A 205 -14.10 -9.69 0.39
N MET A 206 -15.10 -9.36 -0.41
CA MET A 206 -15.16 -8.11 -1.15
C MET A 206 -16.41 -7.32 -0.79
N TRP A 207 -16.23 -6.03 -0.54
CA TRP A 207 -17.29 -5.03 -0.46
C TRP A 207 -17.12 -4.01 -1.57
N VAL A 208 -18.22 -3.35 -1.91
CA VAL A 208 -18.22 -2.20 -2.81
C VAL A 208 -18.83 -1.03 -2.05
N VAL A 209 -18.13 0.11 -2.00
CA VAL A 209 -18.63 1.31 -1.36
C VAL A 209 -19.94 1.73 -2.05
N PRO A 210 -21.06 1.80 -1.33
CA PRO A 210 -22.36 2.12 -1.92
C PRO A 210 -22.44 3.58 -2.36
N GLU A 211 -23.39 3.88 -3.22
CA GLU A 211 -23.79 5.26 -3.52
C GLU A 211 -24.22 5.98 -2.24
N LYS A 212 -23.78 7.23 -2.08
CA LYS A 212 -24.21 8.06 -0.96
C LYS A 212 -25.67 8.45 -1.24
N ASN A 213 -26.60 8.03 -0.37
CA ASN A 213 -27.97 8.51 -0.47
C ASN A 213 -27.96 10.03 -0.45
N LYS A 214 -28.58 10.61 -1.46
CA LYS A 214 -28.79 12.07 -1.59
C LYS A 214 -29.76 12.58 -0.53
#